data_744ff500086bac57ed8f521770f911a7
#
_entry.id   744ff500086bac57ed8f521770f911a7
#
_cell.length_a   1.000
_cell.length_b   1.000
_cell.length_c   1.000
_cell.angle_alpha   90.00
_cell.angle_beta   90.00
_cell.angle_gamma   90.00
#
_symmetry.space_group_name_H-M   'P 1'
#
loop_
_entity.id
_entity.type
_entity.pdbx_description
1 polymer ?
#
loop_
_entity_poly.entity_id
_entity_poly.type
_entity_poly.pdbx_seq_one_letter_code
_entity_poly.pdbx_strand_id
1 'polypeptide(L)'
;MKCPKCHKEVEKGSLYCPYCLAEIPWVREFSTVETLMKKEQQNRPSEKKQKTKIIKYFKHPKRRKLKFSRKQLLCLLLCAATLLGFFCYRQLNTFSALYSRAKKQYAQQNYEEAQRIAENALDKNPKNEAANLLLAKSMEKSGDKRSALLVLRPFIQNKTAGTGIYKEYVKLLTQEGKTNEVRLILKSADREVQNACAEYICETPVSNPAPGTYTTTQTLKLEGNCQKIYYTLDGSTPPRKSKVYTEPIILREG
;
A
#
# COMPACT_ATOMS: atom_id res chain seq x y z
N MET A 1 9.31 -36.43 -46.10
CA MET A 1 10.78 -36.54 -46.18
C MET A 1 11.20 -37.97 -46.27
N LYS A 2 12.39 -38.30 -46.74
CA LYS A 2 12.83 -39.69 -46.84
C LYS A 2 13.64 -40.10 -45.61
N CYS A 3 13.40 -41.27 -45.09
CA CYS A 3 14.13 -41.85 -43.95
C CYS A 3 15.62 -42.03 -44.33
N PRO A 4 16.59 -41.59 -43.49
CA PRO A 4 18.02 -41.75 -43.83
C PRO A 4 18.50 -43.19 -43.80
N LYS A 5 17.76 -44.11 -43.17
CA LYS A 5 18.17 -45.52 -43.04
C LYS A 5 17.51 -46.45 -44.09
N CYS A 6 16.22 -46.30 -44.38
CA CYS A 6 15.49 -47.22 -45.30
C CYS A 6 14.99 -46.50 -46.54
N HIS A 7 15.21 -45.21 -46.72
CA HIS A 7 14.86 -44.36 -47.85
C HIS A 7 13.35 -44.30 -48.20
N LYS A 8 12.46 -44.88 -47.41
CA LYS A 8 11.02 -44.80 -47.56
C LYS A 8 10.51 -43.38 -47.17
N GLU A 9 9.43 -42.95 -47.83
CA GLU A 9 8.81 -41.65 -47.47
C GLU A 9 8.12 -41.71 -46.13
N VAL A 10 8.37 -40.70 -45.31
CA VAL A 10 7.76 -40.53 -43.99
C VAL A 10 7.22 -39.10 -43.86
N GLU A 11 6.20 -38.91 -43.04
CA GLU A 11 5.61 -37.58 -42.80
C GLU A 11 6.61 -36.62 -42.20
N LYS A 12 6.51 -35.32 -42.62
CA LYS A 12 7.36 -34.28 -42.03
C LYS A 12 7.00 -34.08 -40.57
N GLY A 13 7.97 -34.22 -39.67
CA GLY A 13 7.79 -34.07 -38.23
C GLY A 13 7.76 -35.36 -37.42
N SER A 14 7.83 -36.54 -38.09
CA SER A 14 7.95 -37.82 -37.40
C SER A 14 9.34 -37.95 -36.77
N LEU A 15 9.38 -38.26 -35.47
CA LEU A 15 10.62 -38.52 -34.74
C LEU A 15 11.26 -39.87 -35.04
N TYR A 16 10.44 -40.85 -35.48
CA TYR A 16 10.84 -42.24 -35.80
C TYR A 16 10.24 -42.65 -37.13
N CYS A 17 10.99 -43.46 -37.87
CA CYS A 17 10.51 -44.04 -39.11
C CYS A 17 9.53 -45.23 -38.83
N PRO A 18 8.29 -45.23 -39.33
CA PRO A 18 7.33 -46.30 -39.07
C PRO A 18 7.72 -47.65 -39.71
N TYR A 19 8.68 -47.64 -40.65
CA TYR A 19 9.09 -48.84 -41.38
C TYR A 19 10.32 -49.55 -40.83
N CYS A 20 11.27 -48.78 -40.23
CA CYS A 20 12.53 -49.36 -39.74
C CYS A 20 12.88 -48.89 -38.30
N LEU A 21 12.00 -48.14 -37.63
CA LEU A 21 12.13 -47.65 -36.27
C LEU A 21 13.41 -46.80 -36.00
N ALA A 22 14.07 -46.36 -37.06
CA ALA A 22 15.23 -45.47 -36.91
C ALA A 22 14.81 -44.08 -36.49
N GLU A 23 15.51 -43.48 -35.59
CA GLU A 23 15.34 -42.08 -35.23
C GLU A 23 15.63 -41.18 -36.44
N ILE A 24 14.75 -40.24 -36.70
CA ILE A 24 14.91 -39.24 -37.74
C ILE A 24 15.33 -37.95 -37.05
N PRO A 25 16.58 -37.49 -37.24
CA PRO A 25 17.04 -36.27 -36.61
C PRO A 25 16.25 -35.07 -37.17
N TRP A 26 15.34 -34.52 -36.36
CA TRP A 26 14.60 -33.34 -36.71
C TRP A 26 15.42 -32.11 -36.34
N VAL A 27 16.24 -31.67 -37.28
CA VAL A 27 16.93 -30.38 -37.13
C VAL A 27 15.96 -29.29 -37.55
N ARG A 28 15.44 -28.51 -36.59
CA ARG A 28 14.86 -27.21 -36.92
C ARG A 28 15.94 -26.41 -37.62
N GLU A 29 15.70 -25.99 -38.87
CA GLU A 29 16.52 -24.96 -39.50
C GLU A 29 16.36 -23.67 -38.71
N PHE A 30 17.19 -23.48 -37.68
CA PHE A 30 17.38 -22.16 -37.10
C PHE A 30 18.15 -21.36 -38.14
N SER A 31 17.46 -20.44 -38.79
CA SER A 31 18.15 -19.43 -39.60
C SER A 31 19.02 -18.63 -38.64
N THR A 32 20.33 -18.88 -38.68
CA THR A 32 21.31 -18.11 -37.89
C THR A 32 21.22 -16.66 -38.29
N VAL A 33 21.53 -15.74 -37.34
CA VAL A 33 21.51 -14.28 -37.57
C VAL A 33 22.31 -13.94 -38.86
N GLU A 34 23.37 -14.72 -39.18
CA GLU A 34 24.16 -14.58 -40.40
C GLU A 34 23.36 -14.91 -41.68
N THR A 35 22.48 -15.94 -41.67
CA THR A 35 21.67 -16.27 -42.85
C THR A 35 20.55 -15.27 -43.03
N LEU A 36 20.01 -14.69 -41.95
CA LEU A 36 19.05 -13.57 -42.06
C LEU A 36 19.71 -12.30 -42.57
N MET A 37 20.92 -11.98 -42.09
CA MET A 37 21.68 -10.80 -42.60
C MET A 37 22.06 -10.94 -44.06
N LYS A 38 22.46 -12.14 -44.54
CA LYS A 38 22.76 -12.40 -45.96
C LYS A 38 21.49 -12.28 -46.83
N LYS A 39 20.32 -12.72 -46.35
CA LYS A 39 19.04 -12.53 -47.07
C LYS A 39 18.61 -11.07 -47.12
N GLU A 40 18.85 -10.31 -46.06
CA GLU A 40 18.60 -8.85 -46.04
C GLU A 40 19.55 -8.08 -46.98
N GLN A 41 20.81 -8.46 -47.04
CA GLN A 41 21.78 -7.84 -47.96
C GLN A 41 21.47 -8.13 -49.43
N GLN A 42 20.98 -9.34 -49.76
CA GLN A 42 20.59 -9.68 -51.14
C GLN A 42 19.29 -9.01 -51.61
N ASN A 43 18.39 -8.68 -50.64
CA ASN A 43 17.13 -8.00 -50.94
C ASN A 43 17.19 -6.47 -50.85
N ARG A 44 18.37 -5.87 -50.61
CA ARG A 44 18.51 -4.41 -50.67
C ARG A 44 18.54 -3.94 -52.14
N PRO A 45 17.53 -3.19 -52.60
CA PRO A 45 17.62 -2.55 -53.91
C PRO A 45 18.80 -1.60 -53.92
N SER A 46 19.59 -1.60 -55.01
CA SER A 46 20.76 -0.73 -55.12
C SER A 46 20.41 0.71 -54.74
N GLU A 47 21.25 1.36 -53.93
CA GLU A 47 21.02 2.72 -53.38
C GLU A 47 20.61 3.78 -54.40
N LYS A 48 21.04 3.62 -55.65
CA LYS A 48 20.67 4.54 -56.75
C LYS A 48 19.20 4.49 -57.15
N LYS A 49 18.51 3.33 -57.00
CA LYS A 49 17.06 3.22 -57.31
C LYS A 49 16.17 3.64 -56.11
N GLN A 50 16.68 3.61 -54.89
CA GLN A 50 15.92 4.08 -53.72
C GLN A 50 15.88 5.61 -53.63
N LYS A 51 17.02 6.32 -53.93
CA LYS A 51 17.03 7.79 -53.89
C LYS A 51 16.03 8.41 -54.86
N THR A 52 15.86 7.82 -56.04
CA THR A 52 14.89 8.33 -57.05
C THR A 52 13.43 8.02 -56.68
N LYS A 53 13.13 6.92 -55.98
CA LYS A 53 11.77 6.62 -55.52
C LYS A 53 11.37 7.46 -54.29
N ILE A 54 12.29 7.68 -53.34
CA ILE A 54 12.04 8.49 -52.15
C ILE A 54 11.79 9.96 -52.53
N ILE A 55 12.50 10.51 -53.50
CA ILE A 55 12.31 11.90 -53.95
C ILE A 55 10.94 12.10 -54.62
N LYS A 56 10.35 11.06 -55.24
CA LYS A 56 8.98 11.14 -55.78
C LYS A 56 7.86 11.11 -54.75
N TYR A 57 8.09 10.51 -53.55
CA TYR A 57 7.10 10.46 -52.49
C TYR A 57 7.12 11.71 -51.59
N PHE A 58 8.24 12.44 -51.53
CA PHE A 58 8.33 13.72 -50.84
C PHE A 58 8.03 14.92 -51.74
N LYS A 59 7.08 14.80 -52.70
CA LYS A 59 6.40 16.01 -53.13
C LYS A 59 5.64 16.53 -51.90
N HIS A 60 6.19 17.55 -51.26
CA HIS A 60 5.53 18.25 -50.15
C HIS A 60 4.07 18.45 -50.51
N PRO A 61 3.13 17.95 -49.71
CA PRO A 61 1.74 18.30 -49.90
C PRO A 61 1.71 19.82 -49.84
N LYS A 62 1.28 20.45 -50.92
CA LYS A 62 1.05 21.91 -50.92
C LYS A 62 0.25 22.18 -49.64
N ARG A 63 0.86 22.85 -48.65
CA ARG A 63 0.19 23.25 -47.44
C ARG A 63 -1.01 24.08 -47.87
N ARG A 64 -2.17 23.44 -47.98
CA ARG A 64 -3.44 24.16 -48.13
C ARG A 64 -3.50 25.00 -46.88
N LYS A 65 -3.29 26.31 -46.99
CA LYS A 65 -3.53 27.26 -45.91
C LYS A 65 -5.02 27.14 -45.61
N LEU A 66 -5.37 26.38 -44.58
CA LEU A 66 -6.72 26.31 -44.04
C LEU A 66 -7.05 27.71 -43.57
N LYS A 67 -7.81 28.45 -44.41
CA LYS A 67 -8.36 29.73 -44.03
C LYS A 67 -9.54 29.45 -43.10
N PHE A 68 -9.26 29.36 -41.83
CA PHE A 68 -10.32 29.31 -40.83
C PHE A 68 -11.03 30.65 -40.75
N SER A 69 -12.36 30.64 -40.87
CA SER A 69 -13.14 31.84 -40.56
C SER A 69 -12.96 32.21 -39.10
N ARG A 70 -13.08 33.49 -38.74
CA ARG A 70 -12.97 33.95 -37.32
C ARG A 70 -13.86 33.14 -36.40
N LYS A 71 -15.07 32.74 -36.83
CA LYS A 71 -16.00 31.90 -36.07
C LYS A 71 -15.47 30.47 -35.81
N GLN A 72 -14.85 29.85 -36.84
CA GLN A 72 -14.25 28.52 -36.71
C GLN A 72 -13.02 28.52 -35.78
N LEU A 73 -12.20 29.56 -35.84
CA LEU A 73 -11.07 29.74 -34.95
C LEU A 73 -11.55 29.89 -33.48
N LEU A 74 -12.62 30.64 -33.25
CA LEU A 74 -13.22 30.84 -31.94
C LEU A 74 -13.78 29.54 -31.39
N CYS A 75 -14.48 28.72 -32.18
CA CYS A 75 -14.94 27.40 -31.81
C CYS A 75 -13.78 26.46 -31.43
N LEU A 76 -12.70 26.45 -32.21
CA LEU A 76 -11.53 25.63 -31.92
C LEU A 76 -10.86 26.05 -30.58
N LEU A 77 -10.75 27.34 -30.32
CA LEU A 77 -10.22 27.85 -29.06
C LEU A 77 -11.10 27.47 -27.86
N LEU A 78 -12.43 27.58 -28.02
CA LEU A 78 -13.36 27.12 -26.97
C LEU A 78 -13.25 25.62 -26.74
N CYS A 79 -13.21 24.79 -27.78
CA CYS A 79 -12.99 23.35 -27.63
C CYS A 79 -11.65 23.02 -26.96
N ALA A 80 -10.58 23.71 -27.33
CA ALA A 80 -9.28 23.52 -26.71
C ALA A 80 -9.29 23.92 -25.22
N ALA A 81 -9.94 25.03 -24.90
CA ALA A 81 -10.10 25.49 -23.51
C ALA A 81 -10.92 24.50 -22.66
N THR A 82 -12.03 23.96 -23.20
CA THR A 82 -12.83 22.94 -22.49
C THR A 82 -12.07 21.63 -22.30
N LEU A 83 -11.32 21.17 -23.31
CA LEU A 83 -10.47 19.98 -23.19
C LEU A 83 -9.35 20.20 -22.18
N LEU A 84 -8.71 21.35 -22.18
CA LEU A 84 -7.69 21.70 -21.21
C LEU A 84 -8.26 21.76 -19.79
N GLY A 85 -9.42 22.41 -19.62
CA GLY A 85 -10.15 22.46 -18.36
C GLY A 85 -10.52 21.07 -17.84
N PHE A 86 -11.01 20.20 -18.73
CA PHE A 86 -11.32 18.80 -18.38
C PHE A 86 -10.07 18.01 -17.99
N PHE A 87 -8.96 18.20 -18.72
CA PHE A 87 -7.69 17.57 -18.38
C PHE A 87 -7.15 18.03 -17.03
N CYS A 88 -7.16 19.34 -16.77
CA CYS A 88 -6.77 19.90 -15.47
C CYS A 88 -7.67 19.37 -14.34
N TYR A 89 -8.99 19.33 -14.56
CA TYR A 89 -9.95 18.77 -13.61
C TYR A 89 -9.64 17.29 -13.28
N ARG A 90 -9.36 16.46 -14.30
CA ARG A 90 -8.94 15.07 -14.08
C ARG A 90 -7.66 14.95 -13.27
N GLN A 91 -6.66 15.78 -13.55
CA GLN A 91 -5.38 15.77 -12.83
C GLN A 91 -5.55 16.19 -11.35
N LEU A 92 -6.36 17.22 -11.10
CA LEU A 92 -6.65 17.69 -9.75
C LEU A 92 -7.50 16.72 -8.93
N ASN A 93 -8.22 15.82 -9.60
CA ASN A 93 -9.12 14.84 -8.97
C ASN A 93 -8.52 13.42 -8.92
N THR A 94 -7.21 13.28 -9.12
CA THR A 94 -6.51 12.01 -8.89
C THR A 94 -6.36 11.73 -7.40
N PHE A 95 -6.28 10.44 -7.03
CA PHE A 95 -6.02 10.01 -5.65
C PHE A 95 -4.82 10.77 -5.04
N SER A 96 -3.69 10.80 -5.76
CA SER A 96 -2.46 11.43 -5.26
C SER A 96 -2.63 12.94 -5.00
N ALA A 97 -3.31 13.65 -5.89
CA ALA A 97 -3.57 15.08 -5.72
C ALA A 97 -4.50 15.35 -4.53
N LEU A 98 -5.59 14.57 -4.40
CA LEU A 98 -6.53 14.69 -3.29
C LEU A 98 -5.85 14.34 -1.95
N TYR A 99 -5.11 13.23 -1.88
CA TYR A 99 -4.39 12.84 -0.68
C TYR A 99 -3.36 13.89 -0.24
N SER A 100 -2.60 14.45 -1.19
CA SER A 100 -1.64 15.52 -0.89
C SER A 100 -2.32 16.78 -0.35
N ARG A 101 -3.49 17.14 -0.91
CA ARG A 101 -4.30 18.27 -0.43
C ARG A 101 -4.86 18.00 0.98
N ALA A 102 -5.40 16.80 1.22
CA ALA A 102 -5.88 16.41 2.55
C ALA A 102 -4.76 16.50 3.59
N LYS A 103 -3.56 15.99 3.27
CA LYS A 103 -2.38 16.08 4.13
C LYS A 103 -1.99 17.53 4.43
N LYS A 104 -2.08 18.43 3.43
CA LYS A 104 -1.82 19.86 3.62
C LYS A 104 -2.84 20.50 4.55
N GLN A 105 -4.14 20.21 4.39
CA GLN A 105 -5.19 20.73 5.26
C GLN A 105 -5.03 20.22 6.69
N TYR A 106 -4.69 18.93 6.86
CA TYR A 106 -4.39 18.37 8.18
C TYR A 106 -3.21 19.11 8.86
N ALA A 107 -2.13 19.40 8.12
CA ALA A 107 -0.98 20.14 8.64
C ALA A 107 -1.33 21.59 9.02
N GLN A 108 -2.32 22.18 8.34
CA GLN A 108 -2.86 23.51 8.65
C GLN A 108 -3.92 23.48 9.78
N GLN A 109 -4.14 22.32 10.41
CA GLN A 109 -5.14 22.09 11.45
C GLN A 109 -6.60 22.25 10.99
N ASN A 110 -6.85 22.30 9.68
CA ASN A 110 -8.18 22.33 9.10
C ASN A 110 -8.72 20.88 8.99
N TYR A 111 -9.03 20.28 10.14
CA TYR A 111 -9.31 18.86 10.24
C TYR A 111 -10.59 18.41 9.51
N GLU A 112 -11.65 19.22 9.57
CA GLU A 112 -12.91 18.94 8.85
C GLU A 112 -12.71 18.93 7.33
N GLU A 113 -11.96 19.91 6.80
CA GLU A 113 -11.66 19.95 5.37
C GLU A 113 -10.69 18.85 4.96
N ALA A 114 -9.72 18.52 5.81
CA ALA A 114 -8.83 17.38 5.61
C ALA A 114 -9.61 16.06 5.53
N GLN A 115 -10.61 15.86 6.40
CA GLN A 115 -11.50 14.71 6.40
C GLN A 115 -12.27 14.62 5.09
N ARG A 116 -12.98 15.68 4.69
CA ARG A 116 -13.76 15.74 3.45
C ARG A 116 -12.94 15.41 2.20
N ILE A 117 -11.70 15.95 2.12
CA ILE A 117 -10.82 15.68 0.99
C ILE A 117 -10.25 14.26 1.06
N ALA A 118 -9.96 13.72 2.25
CA ALA A 118 -9.49 12.35 2.42
C ALA A 118 -10.57 11.33 2.01
N GLU A 119 -11.84 11.58 2.34
CA GLU A 119 -12.98 10.77 1.89
C GLU A 119 -13.05 10.74 0.35
N ASN A 120 -12.98 11.90 -0.32
CA ASN A 120 -12.95 11.99 -1.78
C ASN A 120 -11.74 11.27 -2.40
N ALA A 121 -10.60 11.22 -1.70
CA ALA A 121 -9.45 10.43 -2.14
C ALA A 121 -9.73 8.94 -2.01
N LEU A 122 -10.37 8.51 -0.92
CA LEU A 122 -10.74 7.12 -0.66
C LEU A 122 -11.79 6.59 -1.64
N ASP A 123 -12.65 7.43 -2.20
CA ASP A 123 -13.53 7.05 -3.33
C ASP A 123 -12.75 6.53 -4.54
N LYS A 124 -11.51 6.97 -4.71
CA LYS A 124 -10.62 6.51 -5.80
C LYS A 124 -9.79 5.29 -5.40
N ASN A 125 -9.43 5.17 -4.13
CA ASN A 125 -8.65 4.06 -3.60
C ASN A 125 -9.07 3.74 -2.14
N PRO A 126 -10.18 2.99 -1.94
CA PRO A 126 -10.76 2.75 -0.62
C PRO A 126 -9.84 2.00 0.36
N LYS A 127 -8.93 1.16 -0.17
CA LYS A 127 -8.04 0.33 0.66
C LYS A 127 -6.69 0.98 0.96
N ASN A 128 -6.48 2.24 0.58
CA ASN A 128 -5.22 2.90 0.85
C ASN A 128 -5.06 3.18 2.35
N GLU A 129 -4.11 2.51 2.98
CA GLU A 129 -3.85 2.62 4.42
C GLU A 129 -3.49 4.04 4.86
N ALA A 130 -2.62 4.72 4.12
CA ALA A 130 -2.17 6.05 4.47
C ALA A 130 -3.31 7.08 4.44
N ALA A 131 -4.24 6.95 3.48
CA ALA A 131 -5.40 7.83 3.38
C ALA A 131 -6.43 7.52 4.49
N ASN A 132 -6.69 6.24 4.79
CA ASN A 132 -7.56 5.85 5.92
C ASN A 132 -6.97 6.29 7.27
N LEU A 133 -5.65 6.18 7.44
CA LEU A 133 -4.97 6.67 8.63
C LEU A 133 -5.08 8.20 8.76
N LEU A 134 -4.92 8.93 7.66
CA LEU A 134 -5.08 10.39 7.64
C LEU A 134 -6.54 10.79 7.98
N LEU A 135 -7.51 10.08 7.41
CA LEU A 135 -8.93 10.27 7.71
C LEU A 135 -9.21 10.06 9.19
N ALA A 136 -8.79 8.94 9.75
CA ALA A 136 -8.98 8.62 11.16
C ALA A 136 -8.31 9.65 12.10
N LYS A 137 -7.10 10.09 11.78
CA LYS A 137 -6.43 11.17 12.53
C LYS A 137 -7.16 12.51 12.44
N SER A 138 -7.74 12.82 11.27
CA SER A 138 -8.54 14.03 11.11
C SER A 138 -9.81 13.98 11.97
N MET A 139 -10.49 12.83 11.97
CA MET A 139 -11.67 12.58 12.81
C MET A 139 -11.33 12.65 14.31
N GLU A 140 -10.21 12.06 14.74
CA GLU A 140 -9.74 12.17 16.13
C GLU A 140 -9.56 13.62 16.54
N LYS A 141 -8.91 14.42 15.69
CA LYS A 141 -8.64 15.83 15.96
C LYS A 141 -9.91 16.71 15.94
N SER A 142 -10.91 16.33 15.18
CA SER A 142 -12.25 16.95 15.20
C SER A 142 -13.11 16.47 16.38
N GLY A 143 -12.62 15.52 17.18
CA GLY A 143 -13.33 14.99 18.36
C GLY A 143 -14.14 13.73 18.10
N ASP A 144 -14.28 13.27 16.87
CA ASP A 144 -15.03 12.06 16.51
C ASP A 144 -14.16 10.79 16.53
N LYS A 145 -13.81 10.37 17.74
CA LYS A 145 -13.01 9.15 17.95
C LYS A 145 -13.74 7.87 17.54
N ARG A 146 -15.07 7.86 17.61
CA ARG A 146 -15.86 6.67 17.24
C ARG A 146 -15.75 6.38 15.76
N SER A 147 -15.96 7.39 14.93
CA SER A 147 -15.82 7.24 13.48
C SER A 147 -14.37 6.90 13.09
N ALA A 148 -13.37 7.49 13.75
CA ALA A 148 -11.97 7.13 13.54
C ALA A 148 -11.72 5.64 13.81
N LEU A 149 -12.25 5.08 14.90
CA LEU A 149 -12.16 3.64 15.18
C LEU A 149 -12.87 2.78 14.14
N LEU A 150 -14.03 3.21 13.66
CA LEU A 150 -14.78 2.48 12.62
C LEU A 150 -14.02 2.41 11.29
N VAL A 151 -13.36 3.50 10.89
CA VAL A 151 -12.54 3.56 9.67
C VAL A 151 -11.34 2.59 9.75
N LEU A 152 -10.69 2.48 10.90
CA LEU A 152 -9.50 1.64 11.06
C LEU A 152 -9.81 0.17 11.36
N ARG A 153 -10.98 -0.13 11.93
CA ARG A 153 -11.38 -1.48 12.36
C ARG A 153 -11.24 -2.56 11.29
N PRO A 154 -11.67 -2.35 10.03
CA PRO A 154 -11.55 -3.38 8.99
C PRO A 154 -10.12 -3.83 8.73
N PHE A 155 -9.14 -2.93 8.84
CA PHE A 155 -7.72 -3.25 8.64
C PHE A 155 -7.20 -4.15 9.76
N ILE A 156 -7.63 -3.90 10.99
CA ILE A 156 -7.26 -4.71 12.16
C ILE A 156 -7.89 -6.11 12.06
N GLN A 157 -9.19 -6.18 11.73
CA GLN A 157 -9.91 -7.46 11.63
C GLN A 157 -9.37 -8.35 10.52
N ASN A 158 -9.02 -7.77 9.38
CA ASN A 158 -8.48 -8.50 8.23
C ASN A 158 -6.96 -8.74 8.33
N LYS A 159 -6.31 -8.29 9.40
CA LYS A 159 -4.84 -8.37 9.60
C LYS A 159 -4.04 -7.80 8.41
N THR A 160 -4.58 -6.78 7.77
CA THR A 160 -3.93 -6.10 6.63
C THR A 160 -3.28 -4.78 7.04
N ALA A 161 -3.38 -4.40 8.31
CA ALA A 161 -2.91 -3.13 8.82
C ALA A 161 -1.39 -3.11 8.99
N GLY A 162 -0.75 -2.04 8.52
CA GLY A 162 0.61 -1.70 8.91
C GLY A 162 0.69 -1.15 10.35
N THR A 163 1.89 -1.07 10.89
CA THR A 163 2.17 -0.61 12.28
C THR A 163 1.54 0.75 12.60
N GLY A 164 1.46 1.66 11.62
CA GLY A 164 0.86 2.98 11.79
C GLY A 164 -0.64 2.94 12.11
N ILE A 165 -1.39 2.06 11.46
CA ILE A 165 -2.81 1.85 11.73
C ILE A 165 -3.02 1.22 13.11
N TYR A 166 -2.23 0.18 13.44
CA TYR A 166 -2.29 -0.43 14.77
C TYR A 166 -2.02 0.59 15.86
N LYS A 167 -0.98 1.39 15.73
CA LYS A 167 -0.61 2.40 16.73
C LYS A 167 -1.74 3.42 16.95
N GLU A 168 -2.34 3.92 15.88
CA GLU A 168 -3.44 4.87 15.98
C GLU A 168 -4.68 4.23 16.58
N TYR A 169 -5.03 3.00 16.15
CA TYR A 169 -6.19 2.28 16.65
C TYR A 169 -6.08 1.97 18.15
N VAL A 170 -4.92 1.47 18.58
CA VAL A 170 -4.62 1.16 19.98
C VAL A 170 -4.63 2.43 20.83
N LYS A 171 -4.07 3.53 20.36
CA LYS A 171 -4.12 4.85 20.99
C LYS A 171 -5.57 5.29 21.24
N LEU A 172 -6.42 5.21 20.23
CA LEU A 172 -7.83 5.58 20.33
C LEU A 172 -8.57 4.69 21.33
N LEU A 173 -8.37 3.36 21.29
CA LEU A 173 -8.95 2.44 22.26
C LEU A 173 -8.50 2.75 23.70
N THR A 174 -7.23 3.09 23.89
CA THR A 174 -6.68 3.47 25.19
C THR A 174 -7.34 4.74 25.72
N GLN A 175 -7.53 5.73 24.85
CA GLN A 175 -8.24 6.97 25.21
C GLN A 175 -9.72 6.73 25.57
N GLU A 176 -10.35 5.71 24.96
CA GLU A 176 -11.71 5.25 25.29
C GLU A 176 -11.75 4.35 26.55
N GLY A 177 -10.61 4.06 27.17
CA GLY A 177 -10.50 3.20 28.33
C GLY A 177 -10.70 1.70 28.04
N LYS A 178 -10.63 1.28 26.77
CA LYS A 178 -10.85 -0.12 26.33
C LYS A 178 -9.56 -0.95 26.39
N THR A 179 -8.89 -0.92 27.53
CA THR A 179 -7.59 -1.58 27.75
C THR A 179 -7.61 -3.09 27.52
N ASN A 180 -8.74 -3.77 27.79
CA ASN A 180 -8.87 -5.20 27.51
C ASN A 180 -8.84 -5.51 26.01
N GLU A 181 -9.49 -4.68 25.17
CA GLU A 181 -9.44 -4.82 23.72
C GLU A 181 -8.02 -4.59 23.21
N VAL A 182 -7.33 -3.57 23.72
CA VAL A 182 -5.92 -3.28 23.39
C VAL A 182 -5.06 -4.52 23.66
N ARG A 183 -5.17 -5.11 24.86
CA ARG A 183 -4.40 -6.30 25.21
C ARG A 183 -4.67 -7.49 24.29
N LEU A 184 -5.92 -7.74 23.94
CA LEU A 184 -6.30 -8.85 23.05
C LEU A 184 -5.76 -8.64 21.65
N ILE A 185 -5.87 -7.42 21.10
CA ILE A 185 -5.37 -7.07 19.78
C ILE A 185 -3.85 -7.23 19.72
N LEU A 186 -3.13 -6.67 20.68
CA LEU A 186 -1.67 -6.72 20.71
C LEU A 186 -1.14 -8.13 20.96
N LYS A 187 -1.84 -8.96 21.75
CA LYS A 187 -1.48 -10.37 21.93
C LYS A 187 -1.57 -11.17 20.63
N SER A 188 -2.49 -10.83 19.75
CA SER A 188 -2.68 -11.52 18.46
C SER A 188 -1.92 -10.88 17.28
N ALA A 189 -1.25 -9.75 17.51
CA ALA A 189 -0.50 -9.03 16.50
C ALA A 189 0.93 -9.55 16.36
N ASP A 190 1.55 -9.24 15.23
CA ASP A 190 2.93 -9.58 14.95
C ASP A 190 3.92 -8.84 15.88
N ARG A 191 5.12 -9.40 16.04
CA ARG A 191 6.14 -8.87 16.93
C ARG A 191 6.53 -7.42 16.61
N GLU A 192 6.52 -7.06 15.35
CA GLU A 192 6.80 -5.68 14.89
C GLU A 192 5.74 -4.70 15.43
N VAL A 193 4.46 -5.08 15.33
CA VAL A 193 3.34 -4.29 15.87
C VAL A 193 3.41 -4.21 17.39
N GLN A 194 3.71 -5.34 18.07
CA GLN A 194 3.87 -5.37 19.52
C GLN A 194 4.96 -4.39 19.98
N ASN A 195 6.11 -4.40 19.31
CA ASN A 195 7.20 -3.48 19.63
C ASN A 195 6.82 -2.02 19.35
N ALA A 196 6.14 -1.75 18.24
CA ALA A 196 5.69 -0.39 17.88
C ALA A 196 4.63 0.15 18.86
N CYS A 197 3.88 -0.73 19.52
CA CYS A 197 2.82 -0.40 20.48
C CYS A 197 3.21 -0.73 21.93
N ALA A 198 4.49 -0.93 22.23
CA ALA A 198 4.95 -1.31 23.57
C ALA A 198 4.49 -0.34 24.67
N GLU A 199 4.39 0.95 24.34
CA GLU A 199 3.89 1.98 25.26
C GLU A 199 2.44 1.78 25.75
N TYR A 200 1.66 0.96 25.00
CA TYR A 200 0.25 0.63 25.32
C TYR A 200 0.11 -0.74 25.98
N ILE A 201 1.19 -1.50 26.10
CA ILE A 201 1.22 -2.79 26.80
C ILE A 201 1.53 -2.52 28.25
N CYS A 202 0.52 -2.70 29.08
CA CYS A 202 0.69 -2.59 30.54
C CYS A 202 1.20 -3.93 31.07
N GLU A 203 2.44 -3.96 31.53
CA GLU A 203 3.02 -5.12 32.22
C GLU A 203 2.53 -5.20 33.65
N THR A 204 2.58 -6.40 34.21
CA THR A 204 2.26 -6.59 35.65
C THR A 204 3.29 -5.83 36.49
N PRO A 205 2.86 -4.94 37.41
CA PRO A 205 3.77 -4.21 38.27
C PRO A 205 4.66 -5.15 39.06
N VAL A 206 5.92 -4.80 39.19
CA VAL A 206 6.90 -5.52 40.02
C VAL A 206 6.94 -4.86 41.39
N SER A 207 6.96 -5.66 42.44
CA SER A 207 7.07 -5.18 43.80
C SER A 207 8.49 -5.31 44.34
N ASN A 208 8.92 -4.30 45.11
CA ASN A 208 10.14 -4.33 45.86
C ASN A 208 9.83 -3.92 47.31
N PRO A 209 10.01 -4.81 48.32
CA PRO A 209 10.56 -6.16 48.24
C PRO A 209 9.69 -7.14 47.45
N ALA A 210 10.29 -8.25 47.04
CA ALA A 210 9.61 -9.33 46.28
C ALA A 210 8.45 -9.90 47.09
N PRO A 211 7.44 -10.55 46.46
CA PRO A 211 6.36 -11.19 47.21
C PRO A 211 6.89 -12.22 48.20
N GLY A 212 6.41 -12.16 49.44
CA GLY A 212 6.87 -13.04 50.52
C GLY A 212 6.25 -12.70 51.84
N THR A 213 6.59 -13.48 52.88
CA THR A 213 6.22 -13.21 54.28
C THR A 213 7.40 -12.51 54.97
N TYR A 214 7.12 -11.40 55.60
CA TYR A 214 8.11 -10.57 56.28
C TYR A 214 7.75 -10.42 57.74
N THR A 215 8.74 -10.53 58.64
CA THR A 215 8.58 -10.40 60.09
C THR A 215 8.88 -9.00 60.60
N THR A 216 9.21 -8.07 59.70
CA THR A 216 9.51 -6.67 60.04
C THR A 216 8.74 -5.75 59.12
N THR A 217 8.52 -4.51 59.58
CA THR A 217 7.91 -3.46 58.77
C THR A 217 8.63 -3.31 57.43
N GLN A 218 7.88 -3.38 56.31
CA GLN A 218 8.40 -3.26 54.98
C GLN A 218 7.89 -1.99 54.30
N THR A 219 8.73 -1.39 53.48
CA THR A 219 8.33 -0.28 52.58
C THR A 219 8.22 -0.82 51.16
N LEU A 220 6.98 -1.03 50.71
CA LEU A 220 6.67 -1.60 49.40
C LEU A 220 6.73 -0.53 48.32
N LYS A 221 7.59 -0.73 47.35
CA LYS A 221 7.61 0.03 46.10
C LYS A 221 7.03 -0.80 44.96
N LEU A 222 6.15 -0.19 44.15
CA LEU A 222 5.59 -0.80 42.96
C LEU A 222 6.18 -0.08 41.72
N GLU A 223 6.77 -0.84 40.81
CA GLU A 223 7.34 -0.36 39.56
C GLU A 223 6.61 -1.02 38.41
N GLY A 224 6.29 -0.23 37.36
CA GLY A 224 5.62 -0.70 36.15
C GLY A 224 5.51 0.38 35.10
N ASN A 225 5.25 -0.02 33.88
CA ASN A 225 5.12 0.87 32.73
C ASN A 225 3.69 1.41 32.53
N CYS A 226 2.77 1.15 33.46
CA CYS A 226 1.38 1.58 33.40
C CYS A 226 1.21 3.02 33.86
N GLN A 227 0.26 3.75 33.26
CA GLN A 227 -0.07 5.14 33.68
C GLN A 227 -0.58 5.21 35.13
N LYS A 228 -1.27 4.18 35.61
CA LYS A 228 -1.79 4.10 36.96
C LYS A 228 -1.71 2.65 37.45
N ILE A 229 -1.18 2.48 38.67
CA ILE A 229 -1.19 1.18 39.39
C ILE A 229 -2.23 1.31 40.48
N TYR A 230 -3.23 0.41 40.46
CA TYR A 230 -4.23 0.31 41.50
C TYR A 230 -3.85 -0.80 42.49
N TYR A 231 -4.11 -0.59 43.76
CA TYR A 231 -3.80 -1.57 44.78
C TYR A 231 -4.89 -1.70 45.84
N THR A 232 -4.92 -2.85 46.54
CA THR A 232 -5.71 -3.15 47.75
C THR A 232 -4.78 -3.70 48.79
N LEU A 233 -5.17 -3.61 50.06
CA LEU A 233 -4.42 -4.16 51.22
C LEU A 233 -5.07 -5.38 51.81
N ASP A 234 -6.25 -5.78 51.32
CA ASP A 234 -7.06 -6.90 51.79
C ASP A 234 -6.90 -8.19 50.97
N GLY A 235 -5.96 -8.19 50.02
CA GLY A 235 -5.75 -9.32 49.13
C GLY A 235 -6.77 -9.45 47.99
N SER A 236 -7.76 -8.54 47.90
CA SER A 236 -8.73 -8.53 46.78
C SER A 236 -8.12 -8.00 45.50
N THR A 237 -8.68 -8.42 44.36
CA THR A 237 -8.27 -7.85 43.06
C THR A 237 -8.67 -6.38 42.96
N PRO A 238 -7.73 -5.45 42.73
CA PRO A 238 -8.01 -4.02 42.75
C PRO A 238 -8.94 -3.61 41.59
N PRO A 239 -10.19 -3.19 41.84
CA PRO A 239 -11.01 -2.55 40.81
C PRO A 239 -10.53 -1.14 40.51
N ARG A 240 -11.02 -0.53 39.40
CA ARG A 240 -10.61 0.83 38.95
C ARG A 240 -10.92 1.94 39.98
N LYS A 241 -11.77 1.69 40.95
CA LYS A 241 -12.09 2.59 42.08
C LYS A 241 -11.16 2.44 43.29
N SER A 242 -10.24 1.48 43.26
CA SER A 242 -9.26 1.27 44.32
C SER A 242 -8.25 2.41 44.39
N LYS A 243 -7.49 2.43 45.49
CA LYS A 243 -6.42 3.44 45.66
C LYS A 243 -5.41 3.36 44.54
N VAL A 244 -4.97 4.51 44.07
CA VAL A 244 -3.90 4.63 43.06
C VAL A 244 -2.57 4.72 43.81
N TYR A 245 -1.60 3.95 43.37
CA TYR A 245 -0.25 4.00 43.88
C TYR A 245 0.45 5.29 43.43
N THR A 246 0.82 6.13 44.36
CA THR A 246 1.53 7.41 44.14
C THR A 246 2.83 7.51 44.92
N GLU A 247 2.92 6.75 46.04
CA GLU A 247 4.07 6.77 46.91
C GLU A 247 4.29 5.39 47.54
N PRO A 248 5.49 5.08 48.06
CA PRO A 248 5.77 3.80 48.72
C PRO A 248 4.81 3.50 49.89
N ILE A 249 4.34 2.26 49.94
CA ILE A 249 3.36 1.80 50.94
C ILE A 249 4.12 1.19 52.12
N ILE A 250 3.86 1.67 53.33
CA ILE A 250 4.42 1.09 54.56
C ILE A 250 3.51 -0.04 55.03
N LEU A 251 4.03 -1.27 54.94
CA LEU A 251 3.37 -2.49 55.47
C LEU A 251 3.90 -2.73 56.90
N ARG A 252 3.00 -2.61 57.86
CA ARG A 252 3.32 -2.88 59.26
C ARG A 252 2.95 -4.32 59.60
N GLU A 253 3.55 -4.87 60.69
CA GLU A 253 3.15 -6.15 61.22
C GLU A 253 1.66 -6.11 61.56
N GLY A 254 0.92 -7.17 61.16
CA GLY A 254 -0.49 -7.35 61.44
C GLY A 254 -0.70 -8.26 62.66
#